data_91377bb5b23a3817ff81e36d43c1c4f4
#
_entry.id   91377bb5b23a3817ff81e36d43c1c4f4
#
_cell.length_a   1.000
_cell.length_b   1.000
_cell.length_c   1.000
_cell.angle_alpha   90.00
_cell.angle_beta   90.00
_cell.angle_gamma   90.00
#
_symmetry.space_group_name_H-M   'P 1'
#
loop_
_entity.id
_entity.type
_entity.pdbx_description
1 polymer ?
#
loop_
_entity_poly.entity_id
_entity_poly.type
_entity_poly.pdbx_seq_one_letter_code
_entity_poly.pdbx_strand_id
1 'polypeptide(L)'
;MVTPKTKRDIKYINRDFSDFRQRLIEYSKTYFPNTYNDFSPSSPGMLFMEQTAYVGDVLSFYLDNQLQENFIQYARQTNNIFELSYMFGYKPKITSAAQATIDFYQQLPSITSGSITLPDYSYAVTIDENTTVDSNSGGDSFIIQDKIDFSISSSEDPTEVSVYQITGNSPQYYLLKKSRNAISSNIQTISFNFTTPQPFQTVNIDQPNIIKILDVIDSDGNQWYEVDHLGQEMVFQSKNNTNINDPNAIASNGTTPLILELKKVQRRFAARFTSLSNLQIQFGSGTSIDNDEEIIPNPDNV
;
A
#
# COMPACT_ATOMS: atom_id res chain seq x y z
N MET A 1 13.89 19.74 -17.85
CA MET A 1 14.84 18.63 -17.68
C MET A 1 15.48 18.78 -16.31
N VAL A 2 15.12 17.95 -15.35
CA VAL A 2 15.75 17.93 -14.04
C VAL A 2 17.04 17.12 -14.20
N THR A 3 18.19 17.77 -14.07
CA THR A 3 19.49 17.12 -14.06
C THR A 3 19.50 16.11 -12.90
N PRO A 4 19.83 14.83 -13.11
CA PRO A 4 19.93 13.87 -12.01
C PRO A 4 21.03 14.37 -11.07
N LYS A 5 20.66 14.60 -9.80
CA LYS A 5 21.63 14.87 -8.75
C LYS A 5 22.61 13.70 -8.67
N THR A 6 23.86 13.95 -9.00
CA THR A 6 24.93 12.98 -8.83
C THR A 6 24.93 12.55 -7.35
N LYS A 7 24.65 11.28 -7.07
CA LYS A 7 24.77 10.73 -5.72
C LYS A 7 26.22 10.96 -5.25
N ARG A 8 26.40 11.77 -4.22
CA ARG A 8 27.71 11.92 -3.57
C ARG A 8 27.93 10.70 -2.68
N ASP A 9 28.96 9.93 -2.99
CA ASP A 9 29.41 8.87 -2.11
C ASP A 9 29.98 9.50 -0.84
N ILE A 10 29.43 9.11 0.32
CA ILE A 10 29.94 9.54 1.62
C ILE A 10 31.07 8.58 2.01
N LYS A 11 32.28 9.10 2.03
CA LYS A 11 33.42 8.39 2.61
C LYS A 11 33.63 8.88 4.05
N TYR A 12 33.12 8.14 5.01
CA TYR A 12 33.31 8.47 6.43
C TYR A 12 34.73 8.15 6.93
N ILE A 13 35.41 7.18 6.29
CA ILE A 13 36.76 6.74 6.64
C ILE A 13 37.56 6.72 5.36
N ASN A 14 38.46 7.69 5.22
CA ASN A 14 39.36 7.73 4.08
C ASN A 14 40.53 6.78 4.35
N ARG A 15 40.36 5.50 4.09
CA ARG A 15 41.33 4.43 4.31
C ARG A 15 41.34 3.57 3.05
N ASP A 16 42.24 3.93 2.17
CA ASP A 16 42.53 3.14 0.98
C ASP A 16 43.74 2.23 1.23
N PHE A 17 44.03 1.36 0.28
CA PHE A 17 45.14 0.42 0.34
C PHE A 17 46.49 1.12 0.66
N SER A 18 46.76 2.29 0.10
CA SER A 18 48.00 3.00 0.27
C SER A 18 48.15 3.49 1.71
N ASP A 19 47.08 3.99 2.35
CA ASP A 19 47.09 4.42 3.73
C ASP A 19 47.33 3.25 4.70
N PHE A 20 46.65 2.12 4.49
CA PHE A 20 46.86 0.91 5.29
C PHE A 20 48.28 0.40 5.17
N ARG A 21 48.81 0.31 3.94
CA ARG A 21 50.17 -0.10 3.67
C ARG A 21 51.19 0.79 4.40
N GLN A 22 51.03 2.11 4.29
CA GLN A 22 51.94 3.06 4.94
C GLN A 22 51.92 2.93 6.47
N ARG A 23 50.73 2.81 7.05
CA ARG A 23 50.56 2.63 8.50
C ARG A 23 51.18 1.32 8.99
N LEU A 24 51.05 0.23 8.27
CA LEU A 24 51.67 -1.05 8.62
C LEU A 24 53.20 -0.96 8.57
N ILE A 25 53.75 -0.23 7.61
CA ILE A 25 55.19 -0.02 7.49
C ILE A 25 55.67 0.86 8.69
N GLU A 26 54.96 1.96 9.00
CA GLU A 26 55.28 2.84 10.15
C GLU A 26 55.16 2.10 11.48
N TYR A 27 54.13 1.30 11.65
CA TYR A 27 53.94 0.45 12.82
C TYR A 27 55.09 -0.56 12.97
N SER A 28 55.46 -1.25 11.91
CA SER A 28 56.59 -2.18 11.92
C SER A 28 57.92 -1.51 12.25
N LYS A 29 58.21 -0.35 11.68
CA LYS A 29 59.41 0.46 12.01
C LYS A 29 59.45 0.92 13.46
N THR A 30 58.29 1.23 14.01
CA THR A 30 58.20 1.77 15.38
C THR A 30 58.32 0.70 16.46
N TYR A 31 57.64 -0.45 16.24
CA TYR A 31 57.53 -1.48 17.28
C TYR A 31 58.47 -2.68 17.07
N PHE A 32 58.94 -2.89 15.85
CA PHE A 32 59.82 -4.04 15.48
C PHE A 32 61.09 -3.63 14.76
N PRO A 33 61.79 -2.53 15.19
CA PRO A 33 62.94 -1.97 14.44
C PRO A 33 64.11 -2.94 14.30
N ASN A 34 64.26 -3.86 15.26
CA ASN A 34 65.37 -4.82 15.26
C ASN A 34 65.00 -6.19 14.69
N THR A 35 63.71 -6.44 14.43
CA THR A 35 63.21 -7.76 14.00
C THR A 35 62.94 -7.78 12.51
N TYR A 36 62.48 -6.64 11.96
CA TYR A 36 62.14 -6.57 10.53
C TYR A 36 62.52 -5.20 9.94
N ASN A 37 63.48 -5.21 9.01
CA ASN A 37 64.03 -4.00 8.38
C ASN A 37 63.99 -4.03 6.85
N ASP A 38 63.50 -5.12 6.25
CA ASP A 38 63.43 -5.26 4.79
C ASP A 38 62.03 -4.89 4.28
N PHE A 39 61.90 -3.64 3.84
CA PHE A 39 60.66 -3.09 3.25
C PHE A 39 60.73 -3.07 1.69
N SER A 40 61.59 -3.88 1.11
CA SER A 40 61.68 -4.00 -0.35
C SER A 40 60.40 -4.69 -0.91
N PRO A 41 59.92 -4.30 -2.10
CA PRO A 41 58.74 -4.93 -2.72
C PRO A 41 58.86 -6.45 -2.92
N SER A 42 60.06 -6.98 -2.96
CA SER A 42 60.33 -8.39 -3.13
C SER A 42 60.40 -9.19 -1.84
N SER A 43 60.30 -8.53 -0.69
CA SER A 43 60.40 -9.17 0.62
C SER A 43 59.09 -9.94 0.96
N PRO A 44 59.22 -11.19 1.46
CA PRO A 44 58.05 -11.96 1.92
C PRO A 44 57.23 -11.24 3.00
N GLY A 45 57.90 -10.50 3.93
CA GLY A 45 57.21 -9.70 4.97
C GLY A 45 56.41 -8.55 4.38
N MET A 46 56.94 -7.90 3.35
CA MET A 46 56.21 -6.86 2.64
C MET A 46 54.99 -7.41 1.92
N LEU A 47 55.06 -8.63 1.35
CA LEU A 47 53.92 -9.31 0.77
C LEU A 47 52.77 -9.52 1.78
N PHE A 48 53.10 -9.96 3.02
CA PHE A 48 52.10 -10.12 4.05
C PHE A 48 51.52 -8.79 4.50
N MET A 49 52.32 -7.72 4.57
CA MET A 49 51.83 -6.37 4.88
C MET A 49 50.85 -5.86 3.79
N GLU A 50 51.18 -6.07 2.53
CA GLU A 50 50.31 -5.68 1.41
C GLU A 50 49.01 -6.50 1.36
N GLN A 51 49.07 -7.82 1.64
CA GLN A 51 47.86 -8.63 1.78
C GLN A 51 46.97 -8.10 2.96
N THR A 52 47.58 -7.78 4.10
CA THR A 52 46.85 -7.25 5.24
C THR A 52 46.26 -5.88 4.90
N ALA A 53 46.98 -5.02 4.20
CA ALA A 53 46.48 -3.71 3.75
C ALA A 53 45.33 -3.88 2.75
N TYR A 54 45.41 -4.85 1.83
CA TYR A 54 44.32 -5.16 0.92
C TYR A 54 43.04 -5.64 1.65
N VAL A 55 43.19 -6.53 2.63
CA VAL A 55 42.06 -6.97 3.46
C VAL A 55 41.45 -5.78 4.22
N GLY A 56 42.30 -4.91 4.76
CA GLY A 56 41.84 -3.67 5.42
C GLY A 56 41.07 -2.74 4.50
N ASP A 57 41.53 -2.55 3.27
CA ASP A 57 40.83 -1.75 2.25
C ASP A 57 39.47 -2.34 1.87
N VAL A 58 39.43 -3.65 1.60
CA VAL A 58 38.17 -4.35 1.32
C VAL A 58 37.17 -4.24 2.48
N LEU A 59 37.62 -4.45 3.72
CA LEU A 59 36.76 -4.32 4.88
C LEU A 59 36.28 -2.87 5.08
N SER A 60 37.13 -1.88 4.84
CA SER A 60 36.74 -0.47 4.89
C SER A 60 35.69 -0.13 3.85
N PHE A 61 35.84 -0.64 2.63
CA PHE A 61 34.83 -0.50 1.57
C PHE A 61 33.48 -1.11 1.97
N TYR A 62 33.49 -2.31 2.55
CA TYR A 62 32.23 -2.92 3.02
C TYR A 62 31.57 -2.14 4.14
N LEU A 63 32.36 -1.63 5.08
CA LEU A 63 31.83 -0.77 6.18
C LEU A 63 31.23 0.52 5.65
N ASP A 64 31.91 1.20 4.74
CA ASP A 64 31.38 2.43 4.13
C ASP A 64 30.09 2.15 3.33
N ASN A 65 30.06 1.03 2.61
CA ASN A 65 28.86 0.63 1.88
C ASN A 65 27.70 0.31 2.82
N GLN A 66 27.94 -0.41 3.92
CA GLN A 66 26.92 -0.69 4.93
C GLN A 66 26.41 0.60 5.60
N LEU A 67 27.29 1.56 5.88
CA LEU A 67 26.88 2.85 6.41
C LEU A 67 26.02 3.63 5.42
N GLN A 68 26.36 3.61 4.13
CA GLN A 68 25.57 4.26 3.09
C GLN A 68 24.18 3.65 2.96
N GLU A 69 24.06 2.32 3.09
CA GLU A 69 22.77 1.62 3.01
C GLU A 69 21.80 1.98 4.15
N ASN A 70 22.28 2.54 5.26
CA ASN A 70 21.42 3.01 6.36
C ASN A 70 20.74 4.37 6.07
N PHE A 71 21.14 5.06 5.02
CA PHE A 71 20.57 6.36 4.66
C PHE A 71 19.77 6.25 3.38
N ILE A 72 18.49 6.59 3.41
CA ILE A 72 17.58 6.51 2.27
C ILE A 72 18.08 7.27 1.02
N GLN A 73 18.87 8.34 1.23
CA GLN A 73 19.44 9.12 0.11
C GLN A 73 20.59 8.40 -0.59
N TYR A 74 21.25 7.46 0.08
CA TYR A 74 22.46 6.79 -0.39
C TYR A 74 22.28 5.29 -0.58
N ALA A 75 21.21 4.72 0.01
CA ALA A 75 20.88 3.30 -0.14
C ALA A 75 20.72 2.94 -1.62
N ARG A 76 21.31 1.81 -2.01
CA ARG A 76 21.31 1.28 -3.38
C ARG A 76 20.51 -0.01 -3.50
N GLN A 77 20.45 -0.77 -2.41
CA GLN A 77 19.70 -2.02 -2.39
C GLN A 77 18.20 -1.72 -2.28
N THR A 78 17.43 -2.23 -3.25
CA THR A 78 15.99 -1.99 -3.33
C THR A 78 15.26 -2.42 -2.05
N ASN A 79 15.63 -3.58 -1.48
CA ASN A 79 15.02 -4.08 -0.26
C ASN A 79 15.24 -3.13 0.92
N ASN A 80 16.45 -2.60 1.10
CA ASN A 80 16.75 -1.63 2.15
C ASN A 80 15.97 -0.33 1.96
N ILE A 81 15.79 0.11 0.71
CA ILE A 81 14.99 1.31 0.40
C ILE A 81 13.52 1.09 0.82
N PHE A 82 12.95 -0.09 0.56
CA PHE A 82 11.61 -0.43 1.01
C PHE A 82 11.51 -0.43 2.53
N GLU A 83 12.42 -1.11 3.23
CA GLU A 83 12.42 -1.18 4.69
C GLU A 83 12.59 0.20 5.34
N LEU A 84 13.52 1.01 4.85
CA LEU A 84 13.69 2.38 5.30
C LEU A 84 12.45 3.23 5.05
N SER A 85 11.77 3.05 3.91
CA SER A 85 10.52 3.76 3.61
C SER A 85 9.43 3.44 4.64
N TYR A 86 9.25 2.17 4.97
CA TYR A 86 8.31 1.76 6.03
C TYR A 86 8.70 2.27 7.41
N MET A 87 10.00 2.29 7.73
CA MET A 87 10.49 2.84 9.00
C MET A 87 10.15 4.33 9.15
N PHE A 88 10.12 5.08 8.05
CA PHE A 88 9.69 6.48 8.02
C PHE A 88 8.18 6.66 7.84
N GLY A 89 7.39 5.58 7.88
CA GLY A 89 5.93 5.63 7.74
C GLY A 89 5.44 5.82 6.30
N TYR A 90 6.30 5.69 5.30
CA TYR A 90 5.91 5.77 3.90
C TYR A 90 5.64 4.37 3.34
N LYS A 91 4.45 4.17 2.77
CA LYS A 91 4.04 2.92 2.11
C LYS A 91 4.33 3.04 0.60
N PRO A 92 5.38 2.38 0.08
CA PRO A 92 5.76 2.50 -1.32
C PRO A 92 4.68 1.97 -2.25
N LYS A 93 4.42 2.68 -3.34
CA LYS A 93 3.59 2.21 -4.45
C LYS A 93 4.50 1.71 -5.56
N ILE A 94 4.38 0.44 -5.91
CA ILE A 94 5.23 -0.21 -6.91
C ILE A 94 4.79 0.13 -8.32
N THR A 95 3.47 0.22 -8.53
CA THR A 95 2.88 0.45 -9.83
C THR A 95 1.83 1.55 -9.78
N SER A 96 1.58 2.17 -10.91
CA SER A 96 0.49 3.13 -11.11
C SER A 96 -0.32 2.67 -12.31
N ALA A 97 -1.58 2.33 -12.07
CA ALA A 97 -2.51 1.96 -13.13
C ALA A 97 -2.96 3.19 -13.93
N ALA A 98 -3.26 3.00 -15.21
CA ALA A 98 -3.93 4.01 -15.98
C ALA A 98 -5.33 4.30 -15.42
N GLN A 99 -5.72 5.56 -15.41
CA GLN A 99 -7.01 6.00 -14.90
C GLN A 99 -7.86 6.55 -16.03
N ALA A 100 -9.16 6.26 -16.00
CA ALA A 100 -10.13 6.81 -16.92
C ALA A 100 -11.40 7.16 -16.14
N THR A 101 -12.10 8.20 -16.58
CA THR A 101 -13.43 8.50 -16.08
C THR A 101 -14.45 7.88 -17.03
N ILE A 102 -15.34 7.07 -16.50
CA ILE A 102 -16.37 6.34 -17.25
C ILE A 102 -17.73 6.91 -16.90
N ASP A 103 -18.54 7.21 -17.91
CA ASP A 103 -19.91 7.67 -17.78
C ASP A 103 -20.87 6.47 -17.85
N PHE A 104 -21.65 6.30 -16.80
CA PHE A 104 -22.66 5.24 -16.69
C PHE A 104 -24.05 5.83 -16.94
N TYR A 105 -24.82 5.15 -17.75
CA TYR A 105 -26.17 5.57 -18.12
C TYR A 105 -27.19 4.53 -17.72
N GLN A 106 -28.26 4.98 -17.08
CA GLN A 106 -29.41 4.14 -16.78
C GLN A 106 -30.69 4.79 -17.31
N GLN A 107 -31.50 4.04 -18.03
CA GLN A 107 -32.81 4.45 -18.45
C GLN A 107 -33.85 4.05 -17.40
N LEU A 108 -34.67 5.02 -16.94
CA LEU A 108 -35.75 4.78 -16.01
C LEU A 108 -37.11 5.12 -16.65
N PRO A 109 -38.18 4.36 -16.33
CA PRO A 109 -39.52 4.75 -16.69
C PRO A 109 -39.94 5.98 -15.89
N SER A 110 -40.96 6.64 -16.40
CA SER A 110 -41.55 7.78 -15.69
C SER A 110 -42.66 7.34 -14.74
N ILE A 111 -42.81 8.04 -13.63
CA ILE A 111 -43.95 7.97 -12.72
C ILE A 111 -44.65 9.31 -12.68
N THR A 112 -45.97 9.32 -12.70
CA THR A 112 -46.76 10.55 -12.60
C THR A 112 -47.20 10.73 -11.15
N SER A 113 -46.80 11.85 -10.55
CA SER A 113 -47.24 12.26 -9.21
C SER A 113 -48.00 13.59 -9.30
N GLY A 114 -49.30 13.52 -9.26
CA GLY A 114 -50.18 14.66 -9.51
C GLY A 114 -50.11 15.18 -10.94
N SER A 115 -49.63 16.42 -11.12
CA SER A 115 -49.45 17.04 -12.45
C SER A 115 -48.00 16.97 -12.97
N ILE A 116 -47.10 16.37 -12.23
CA ILE A 116 -45.67 16.33 -12.55
C ILE A 116 -45.26 14.88 -12.91
N THR A 117 -44.50 14.72 -13.97
CA THR A 117 -43.90 13.44 -14.37
C THR A 117 -42.44 13.45 -13.96
N LEU A 118 -42.04 12.46 -13.18
CA LEU A 118 -40.69 12.31 -12.59
C LEU A 118 -40.12 10.93 -12.96
N PRO A 119 -38.79 10.73 -12.87
CA PRO A 119 -38.18 9.41 -12.97
C PRO A 119 -38.69 8.49 -11.84
N ASP A 120 -38.96 7.25 -12.13
CA ASP A 120 -39.31 6.24 -11.14
C ASP A 120 -38.04 5.63 -10.57
N TYR A 121 -37.57 6.16 -9.45
CA TYR A 121 -36.35 5.69 -8.77
C TYR A 121 -36.47 4.30 -8.14
N SER A 122 -37.68 3.69 -8.12
CA SER A 122 -37.84 2.31 -7.65
C SER A 122 -37.12 1.30 -8.57
N TYR A 123 -36.84 1.70 -9.82
CA TYR A 123 -36.06 0.94 -10.78
C TYR A 123 -34.57 1.34 -10.82
N ALA A 124 -34.15 2.24 -9.95
CA ALA A 124 -32.76 2.66 -9.91
C ALA A 124 -31.84 1.51 -9.47
N VAL A 125 -30.76 1.29 -10.23
CA VAL A 125 -29.81 0.21 -10.02
C VAL A 125 -28.62 0.74 -9.23
N THR A 126 -28.06 -0.14 -8.43
CA THR A 126 -26.79 0.09 -7.75
C THR A 126 -25.72 -0.80 -8.38
N ILE A 127 -24.55 -0.24 -8.69
CA ILE A 127 -23.37 -0.97 -9.15
C ILE A 127 -22.34 -0.89 -8.03
N ASP A 128 -21.90 -2.04 -7.56
CA ASP A 128 -20.93 -2.08 -6.44
C ASP A 128 -19.53 -1.68 -6.89
N GLU A 129 -18.74 -1.21 -5.93
CA GLU A 129 -17.32 -0.95 -6.13
C GLU A 129 -16.60 -2.23 -6.59
N ASN A 130 -15.45 -2.06 -7.24
CA ASN A 130 -14.67 -3.14 -7.84
C ASN A 130 -15.38 -3.94 -8.97
N THR A 131 -16.50 -3.45 -9.50
CA THR A 131 -17.10 -4.02 -10.72
C THR A 131 -16.19 -3.76 -11.92
N THR A 132 -16.00 -4.80 -12.73
CA THR A 132 -15.18 -4.73 -13.95
C THR A 132 -15.98 -4.20 -15.12
N VAL A 133 -15.37 -3.32 -15.89
CA VAL A 133 -15.90 -2.75 -17.13
C VAL A 133 -14.94 -3.07 -18.26
N ASP A 134 -15.39 -3.84 -19.23
CA ASP A 134 -14.58 -4.26 -20.36
C ASP A 134 -14.82 -3.36 -21.58
N SER A 135 -13.75 -3.12 -22.35
CA SER A 135 -13.85 -2.41 -23.62
C SER A 135 -14.48 -3.29 -24.70
N ASN A 136 -15.49 -2.77 -25.40
CA ASN A 136 -16.13 -3.47 -26.52
C ASN A 136 -15.18 -3.69 -27.71
N SER A 137 -14.11 -2.92 -27.82
CA SER A 137 -13.08 -3.08 -28.86
C SER A 137 -12.00 -4.11 -28.48
N GLY A 138 -12.06 -4.70 -27.30
CA GLY A 138 -11.16 -5.72 -26.80
C GLY A 138 -9.86 -5.15 -26.23
N GLY A 139 -9.30 -5.82 -25.23
CA GLY A 139 -7.95 -5.67 -24.74
C GLY A 139 -7.82 -5.13 -23.32
N ASP A 140 -8.54 -4.10 -22.92
CA ASP A 140 -8.34 -3.47 -21.60
C ASP A 140 -9.59 -3.57 -20.73
N SER A 141 -9.42 -4.08 -19.51
CA SER A 141 -10.44 -4.10 -18.47
C SER A 141 -10.15 -2.98 -17.46
N PHE A 142 -11.21 -2.32 -17.02
CA PHE A 142 -11.17 -1.29 -16.00
C PHE A 142 -12.00 -1.72 -14.80
N ILE A 143 -11.59 -1.32 -13.62
CA ILE A 143 -12.31 -1.56 -12.38
C ILE A 143 -12.75 -0.21 -11.81
N ILE A 144 -14.04 -0.08 -11.51
CA ILE A 144 -14.58 1.12 -10.88
C ILE A 144 -14.15 1.18 -9.42
N GLN A 145 -13.74 2.37 -8.96
CA GLN A 145 -13.21 2.54 -7.61
C GLN A 145 -14.29 2.76 -6.57
N ASP A 146 -15.38 3.43 -6.96
CA ASP A 146 -16.45 3.83 -6.05
C ASP A 146 -17.79 3.28 -6.53
N LYS A 147 -18.64 2.93 -5.57
CA LYS A 147 -20.00 2.49 -5.80
C LYS A 147 -20.81 3.53 -6.59
N ILE A 148 -21.68 3.06 -7.48
CA ILE A 148 -22.66 3.87 -8.20
C ILE A 148 -24.03 3.56 -7.67
N ASP A 149 -24.74 4.57 -7.17
CA ASP A 149 -26.14 4.45 -6.80
C ASP A 149 -26.94 5.53 -7.53
N PHE A 150 -27.78 5.10 -8.47
CA PHE A 150 -28.60 6.01 -9.26
C PHE A 150 -29.81 6.55 -8.50
N SER A 151 -30.16 5.98 -7.35
CA SER A 151 -31.25 6.47 -6.50
C SER A 151 -30.87 7.70 -5.70
N ILE A 152 -29.58 7.94 -5.52
CA ILE A 152 -29.04 9.03 -4.69
C ILE A 152 -28.43 10.10 -5.60
N SER A 153 -28.79 11.36 -5.34
CA SER A 153 -28.12 12.52 -5.94
C SER A 153 -27.73 13.49 -4.85
N SER A 154 -26.45 13.83 -4.77
CA SER A 154 -25.91 14.79 -3.79
C SER A 154 -25.06 15.86 -4.49
N SER A 155 -24.66 16.89 -3.76
CA SER A 155 -23.77 17.94 -4.28
C SER A 155 -22.39 17.41 -4.67
N GLU A 156 -21.92 16.35 -3.99
CA GLU A 156 -20.63 15.72 -4.24
C GLU A 156 -20.71 14.56 -5.26
N ASP A 157 -21.88 13.94 -5.37
CA ASP A 157 -22.16 12.86 -6.31
C ASP A 157 -23.47 13.13 -7.07
N PRO A 158 -23.49 14.10 -7.99
CA PRO A 158 -24.71 14.48 -8.70
C PRO A 158 -25.10 13.40 -9.70
N THR A 159 -26.41 13.11 -9.75
CA THR A 159 -27.02 12.35 -10.83
C THR A 159 -27.59 13.34 -11.86
N GLU A 160 -27.05 13.34 -13.05
CA GLU A 160 -27.61 14.12 -14.15
C GLU A 160 -28.86 13.40 -14.68
N VAL A 161 -29.97 14.13 -14.76
CA VAL A 161 -31.26 13.58 -15.23
C VAL A 161 -31.69 14.32 -16.47
N SER A 162 -31.92 13.58 -17.55
CA SER A 162 -32.41 14.11 -18.82
C SER A 162 -33.62 13.33 -19.30
N VAL A 163 -34.47 13.95 -20.12
CA VAL A 163 -35.61 13.25 -20.74
C VAL A 163 -35.09 12.47 -21.95
N TYR A 164 -35.27 11.15 -21.94
CA TYR A 164 -34.83 10.29 -23.01
C TYR A 164 -35.90 10.13 -24.13
N GLN A 165 -37.15 9.91 -23.74
CA GLN A 165 -38.22 9.71 -24.69
C GLN A 165 -39.49 10.39 -24.21
N ILE A 166 -40.17 11.05 -25.16
CA ILE A 166 -41.48 11.69 -24.94
C ILE A 166 -42.54 10.96 -25.79
N THR A 167 -43.66 10.63 -25.16
CA THR A 167 -44.81 10.08 -25.85
C THR A 167 -46.01 11.02 -25.64
N GLY A 168 -46.53 11.57 -26.73
CA GLY A 168 -47.49 12.64 -26.66
C GLY A 168 -46.89 13.92 -26.09
N ASN A 169 -47.38 14.35 -24.92
CA ASN A 169 -46.93 15.58 -24.27
C ASN A 169 -46.24 15.32 -22.91
N SER A 170 -45.93 14.05 -22.61
CA SER A 170 -45.33 13.67 -21.33
C SER A 170 -44.11 12.81 -21.53
N PRO A 171 -43.05 12.98 -20.70
CA PRO A 171 -41.90 12.12 -20.69
C PRO A 171 -42.30 10.68 -20.35
N GLN A 172 -41.87 9.71 -21.17
CA GLN A 172 -42.07 8.29 -20.95
C GLN A 172 -40.85 7.65 -20.27
N TYR A 173 -39.64 8.06 -20.66
CA TYR A 173 -38.40 7.58 -20.09
C TYR A 173 -37.44 8.74 -19.82
N TYR A 174 -36.71 8.58 -18.73
CA TYR A 174 -35.61 9.44 -18.33
C TYR A 174 -34.30 8.70 -18.49
N LEU A 175 -33.23 9.42 -18.77
CA LEU A 175 -31.86 8.94 -18.79
C LEU A 175 -31.10 9.57 -17.63
N LEU A 176 -30.62 8.71 -16.74
CA LEU A 176 -29.77 9.10 -15.63
C LEU A 176 -28.31 8.87 -16.05
N LYS A 177 -27.42 9.79 -15.65
CA LYS A 177 -25.99 9.71 -15.92
C LYS A 177 -25.22 9.93 -14.64
N LYS A 178 -24.22 9.09 -14.37
CA LYS A 178 -23.22 9.25 -13.34
C LYS A 178 -21.84 8.92 -13.87
N SER A 179 -20.83 9.66 -13.44
CA SER A 179 -19.44 9.44 -13.83
C SER A 179 -18.64 8.85 -12.67
N ARG A 180 -17.75 7.90 -12.96
CA ARG A 180 -16.86 7.28 -11.96
C ARG A 180 -15.44 7.14 -12.49
N ASN A 181 -14.49 7.26 -11.59
CA ASN A 181 -13.11 6.95 -11.89
C ASN A 181 -12.93 5.44 -11.90
N ALA A 182 -12.26 4.96 -12.92
CA ALA A 182 -11.89 3.57 -13.09
C ALA A 182 -10.39 3.45 -13.35
N ILE A 183 -9.80 2.35 -12.92
CA ILE A 183 -8.38 2.04 -13.10
C ILE A 183 -8.24 0.81 -14.00
N SER A 184 -7.25 0.84 -14.88
CA SER A 184 -6.91 -0.32 -15.71
C SER A 184 -6.26 -1.39 -14.82
N SER A 185 -7.02 -2.41 -14.51
CA SER A 185 -6.59 -3.51 -13.64
C SER A 185 -7.50 -4.71 -13.81
N ASN A 186 -7.04 -5.86 -13.28
CA ASN A 186 -7.82 -7.07 -13.19
C ASN A 186 -7.76 -7.67 -11.78
N ILE A 187 -8.79 -8.40 -11.39
CA ILE A 187 -8.88 -9.04 -10.09
C ILE A 187 -8.36 -10.47 -10.21
N GLN A 188 -7.43 -10.82 -9.29
CA GLN A 188 -6.93 -12.18 -9.17
C GLN A 188 -7.16 -12.68 -7.75
N THR A 189 -7.56 -13.94 -7.62
CA THR A 189 -7.73 -14.62 -6.34
C THR A 189 -6.59 -15.62 -6.16
N ILE A 190 -5.91 -15.56 -5.01
CA ILE A 190 -4.83 -16.47 -4.63
C ILE A 190 -5.23 -17.16 -3.33
N SER A 191 -5.07 -18.48 -3.29
CA SER A 191 -5.38 -19.27 -2.09
C SER A 191 -4.10 -19.78 -1.44
N PHE A 192 -4.00 -19.63 -0.13
CA PHE A 192 -2.92 -20.15 0.68
C PHE A 192 -3.45 -21.19 1.65
N ASN A 193 -2.75 -22.34 1.76
CA ASN A 193 -3.10 -23.39 2.69
C ASN A 193 -2.15 -23.41 3.88
N PHE A 194 -2.69 -23.30 5.08
CA PHE A 194 -1.93 -23.38 6.32
C PHE A 194 -2.24 -24.70 7.01
N THR A 195 -1.22 -25.52 7.23
CA THR A 195 -1.38 -26.83 7.90
C THR A 195 -1.37 -26.73 9.42
N THR A 196 -0.63 -25.75 9.95
CA THR A 196 -0.53 -25.50 11.39
C THR A 196 -0.63 -24.01 11.64
N PRO A 197 -1.59 -23.54 12.45
CA PRO A 197 -1.70 -22.14 12.82
C PRO A 197 -0.46 -21.69 13.59
N GLN A 198 0.15 -20.60 13.16
CA GLN A 198 1.27 -19.98 13.86
C GLN A 198 0.99 -18.49 14.04
N PRO A 199 1.27 -17.92 15.23
CA PRO A 199 1.19 -16.47 15.41
C PRO A 199 2.12 -15.74 14.46
N PHE A 200 1.67 -14.60 13.95
CA PHE A 200 2.44 -13.72 13.05
C PHE A 200 2.91 -14.40 11.76
N GLN A 201 2.15 -15.37 11.28
CA GLN A 201 2.45 -16.07 10.04
C GLN A 201 2.54 -15.11 8.86
N THR A 202 3.54 -15.32 8.00
CA THR A 202 3.74 -14.54 6.80
C THR A 202 3.52 -15.36 5.55
N VAL A 203 2.95 -14.74 4.53
CA VAL A 203 2.84 -15.28 3.17
C VAL A 203 3.39 -14.27 2.17
N ASN A 204 4.00 -14.76 1.12
CA ASN A 204 4.53 -13.94 0.05
C ASN A 204 3.67 -14.13 -1.20
N ILE A 205 3.32 -13.04 -1.82
CA ILE A 205 2.66 -13.00 -3.13
C ILE A 205 3.68 -12.55 -4.14
N ASP A 206 4.22 -13.51 -4.90
CA ASP A 206 5.22 -13.26 -5.94
C ASP A 206 4.53 -12.91 -7.27
N GLN A 207 3.88 -11.75 -7.29
CA GLN A 207 3.20 -11.22 -8.46
C GLN A 207 3.70 -9.78 -8.74
N PRO A 208 4.01 -9.46 -9.99
CA PRO A 208 4.36 -8.09 -10.36
C PRO A 208 3.09 -7.21 -10.42
N ASN A 209 3.29 -5.91 -10.26
CA ASN A 209 2.27 -4.89 -10.50
C ASN A 209 1.02 -4.98 -9.62
N ILE A 210 1.15 -5.45 -8.39
CA ILE A 210 0.05 -5.43 -7.43
C ILE A 210 -0.28 -3.98 -7.06
N ILE A 211 -1.54 -3.59 -7.23
CA ILE A 211 -2.02 -2.24 -6.91
C ILE A 211 -2.51 -2.18 -5.46
N LYS A 212 -3.40 -3.09 -5.09
CA LYS A 212 -3.97 -3.20 -3.74
C LYS A 212 -4.51 -4.61 -3.47
N ILE A 213 -4.68 -4.94 -2.21
CA ILE A 213 -5.46 -6.09 -1.78
C ILE A 213 -6.90 -5.63 -1.64
N LEU A 214 -7.85 -6.36 -2.23
CA LEU A 214 -9.27 -6.05 -2.14
C LEU A 214 -9.87 -6.62 -0.87
N ASP A 215 -9.66 -7.93 -0.65
CA ASP A 215 -10.14 -8.63 0.52
C ASP A 215 -9.23 -9.83 0.87
N VAL A 216 -9.30 -10.25 2.10
CA VAL A 216 -8.69 -11.48 2.59
C VAL A 216 -9.73 -12.20 3.44
N ILE A 217 -10.09 -13.41 3.03
CA ILE A 217 -11.15 -14.20 3.64
C ILE A 217 -10.57 -15.56 4.05
N ASP A 218 -10.87 -16.01 5.27
CA ASP A 218 -10.48 -17.33 5.73
C ASP A 218 -11.49 -18.43 5.29
N SER A 219 -11.15 -19.70 5.55
CA SER A 219 -11.98 -20.86 5.21
C SER A 219 -13.35 -20.87 5.88
N ASP A 220 -13.52 -20.15 6.98
CA ASP A 220 -14.77 -20.04 7.73
C ASP A 220 -15.62 -18.86 7.24
N GLY A 221 -15.16 -18.13 6.21
CA GLY A 221 -15.82 -16.98 5.65
C GLY A 221 -15.62 -15.68 6.42
N ASN A 222 -14.68 -15.63 7.37
CA ASN A 222 -14.40 -14.42 8.12
C ASN A 222 -13.47 -13.50 7.33
N GLN A 223 -13.78 -12.22 7.35
CA GLN A 223 -12.97 -11.18 6.73
C GLN A 223 -11.81 -10.76 7.63
N TRP A 224 -10.64 -10.63 7.04
CA TRP A 224 -9.45 -10.05 7.63
C TRP A 224 -9.25 -8.63 7.13
N TYR A 225 -8.81 -7.74 8.01
CA TYR A 225 -8.70 -6.31 7.72
C TYR A 225 -7.24 -5.88 7.60
N GLU A 226 -6.94 -5.13 6.54
CA GLU A 226 -5.63 -4.52 6.38
C GLU A 226 -5.45 -3.38 7.37
N VAL A 227 -4.32 -3.40 8.09
CA VAL A 227 -3.90 -2.38 9.05
C VAL A 227 -2.48 -1.91 8.73
N ASP A 228 -2.13 -0.69 9.10
CA ASP A 228 -0.78 -0.18 8.87
C ASP A 228 0.26 -0.92 9.73
N HIS A 229 -0.13 -1.31 10.93
CA HIS A 229 0.69 -2.12 11.83
C HIS A 229 -0.20 -3.04 12.68
N LEU A 230 0.28 -4.23 13.02
CA LEU A 230 -0.50 -5.26 13.69
C LEU A 230 -1.01 -4.86 15.10
N GLY A 231 -0.44 -3.83 15.71
CA GLY A 231 -0.94 -3.24 16.96
C GLY A 231 -2.19 -2.37 16.80
N GLN A 232 -2.60 -2.03 15.57
CA GLN A 232 -3.79 -1.24 15.32
C GLN A 232 -5.04 -2.11 15.46
N GLU A 233 -5.92 -1.75 16.40
CA GLU A 233 -7.11 -2.54 16.70
C GLU A 233 -8.38 -2.03 16.01
N MET A 234 -8.35 -0.81 15.50
CA MET A 234 -9.51 -0.15 14.94
C MET A 234 -9.26 0.26 13.50
N VAL A 235 -10.27 0.07 12.66
CA VAL A 235 -10.30 0.54 11.27
C VAL A 235 -11.54 1.38 11.02
N PHE A 236 -11.45 2.33 10.11
CA PHE A 236 -12.61 3.07 9.64
C PHE A 236 -13.31 2.26 8.56
N GLN A 237 -14.61 2.07 8.73
CA GLN A 237 -15.47 1.43 7.74
C GLN A 237 -16.55 2.41 7.27
N SER A 238 -16.74 2.53 5.98
CA SER A 238 -17.83 3.30 5.40
C SER A 238 -19.15 2.54 5.55
N LYS A 239 -20.18 3.23 6.04
CA LYS A 239 -21.53 2.70 6.20
C LYS A 239 -22.53 3.64 5.56
N ASN A 240 -23.56 3.09 4.93
CA ASN A 240 -24.63 3.89 4.39
C ASN A 240 -25.33 4.66 5.51
N ASN A 241 -25.57 5.94 5.29
CA ASN A 241 -26.32 6.79 6.22
C ASN A 241 -27.81 6.48 6.09
N THR A 242 -28.27 5.50 6.86
CA THR A 242 -29.69 5.07 6.85
C THR A 242 -30.50 5.65 8.00
N ASN A 243 -29.95 6.56 8.80
CA ASN A 243 -30.59 7.03 10.01
C ASN A 243 -31.64 8.09 9.71
N ILE A 244 -32.75 7.64 9.13
CA ILE A 244 -33.91 8.48 8.75
C ILE A 244 -34.60 9.10 9.98
N ASN A 245 -34.42 8.51 11.16
CA ASN A 245 -35.10 8.92 12.39
C ASN A 245 -34.25 9.84 13.29
N ASP A 246 -33.01 10.12 12.95
CA ASP A 246 -32.17 11.06 13.67
C ASP A 246 -32.48 12.48 13.18
N PRO A 247 -33.07 13.36 14.02
CA PRO A 247 -33.40 14.74 13.63
C PRO A 247 -32.15 15.55 13.23
N ASN A 248 -30.96 15.18 13.70
CA ASN A 248 -29.72 15.81 13.29
C ASN A 248 -29.18 15.26 11.91
N ALA A 249 -29.60 14.08 11.54
CA ALA A 249 -29.19 13.44 10.28
C ALA A 249 -30.17 13.67 9.13
N ILE A 250 -31.45 13.98 9.41
CA ILE A 250 -32.48 14.19 8.39
C ILE A 250 -32.10 15.29 7.42
N ALA A 251 -31.49 16.37 7.87
CA ALA A 251 -31.06 17.47 7.00
C ALA A 251 -29.84 17.11 6.13
N SER A 252 -29.06 16.08 6.49
CA SER A 252 -27.82 15.68 5.83
C SER A 252 -27.94 14.37 5.05
N ASN A 253 -29.02 13.59 5.22
CA ASN A 253 -29.18 12.29 4.56
C ASN A 253 -29.12 12.36 3.03
N GLY A 254 -29.57 13.47 2.43
CA GLY A 254 -29.47 13.71 0.99
C GLY A 254 -28.08 14.21 0.53
N THR A 255 -27.30 14.77 1.45
CA THR A 255 -25.97 15.35 1.15
C THR A 255 -24.81 14.50 1.64
N THR A 256 -25.05 13.62 2.62
CA THR A 256 -24.03 12.77 3.24
C THR A 256 -24.48 11.31 3.21
N PRO A 257 -24.35 10.63 2.07
CA PRO A 257 -24.85 9.27 1.90
C PRO A 257 -24.05 8.22 2.68
N LEU A 258 -22.80 8.53 3.03
CA LEU A 258 -21.89 7.62 3.75
C LEU A 258 -21.42 8.28 5.06
N ILE A 259 -21.36 7.48 6.10
CA ILE A 259 -20.74 7.83 7.39
C ILE A 259 -19.58 6.89 7.66
N LEU A 260 -18.54 7.38 8.34
CA LEU A 260 -17.43 6.56 8.79
C LEU A 260 -17.74 6.04 10.19
N GLU A 261 -17.71 4.72 10.33
CA GLU A 261 -17.85 4.03 11.61
C GLU A 261 -16.48 3.47 12.02
N LEU A 262 -16.13 3.59 13.29
CA LEU A 262 -14.93 3.00 13.86
C LEU A 262 -15.25 1.55 14.27
N LYS A 263 -14.58 0.59 13.63
CA LYS A 263 -14.77 -0.84 13.88
C LYS A 263 -13.56 -1.43 14.55
N LYS A 264 -13.76 -2.11 15.70
CA LYS A 264 -12.72 -2.93 16.34
C LYS A 264 -12.55 -4.22 15.53
N VAL A 265 -11.32 -4.52 15.11
CA VAL A 265 -10.99 -5.67 14.26
C VAL A 265 -10.00 -6.57 14.99
N GLN A 266 -10.39 -7.84 15.14
CA GLN A 266 -9.55 -8.87 15.74
C GLN A 266 -8.71 -9.57 14.68
N ARG A 267 -9.31 -9.86 13.50
CA ARG A 267 -8.64 -10.47 12.36
C ARG A 267 -8.02 -9.40 11.50
N ARG A 268 -6.72 -9.25 11.61
CA ARG A 268 -5.96 -8.19 10.96
C ARG A 268 -4.68 -8.70 10.32
N PHE A 269 -4.26 -8.04 9.26
CA PHE A 269 -2.99 -8.29 8.59
C PHE A 269 -2.33 -6.99 8.19
N ALA A 270 -1.02 -7.00 8.10
CA ALA A 270 -0.24 -5.91 7.52
C ALA A 270 0.39 -6.37 6.20
N ALA A 271 0.26 -5.55 5.17
CA ALA A 271 0.83 -5.81 3.86
C ALA A 271 2.02 -4.91 3.60
N ARG A 272 3.15 -5.48 3.16
CA ARG A 272 4.40 -4.76 2.88
C ARG A 272 5.04 -5.27 1.61
N PHE A 273 5.47 -4.37 0.77
CA PHE A 273 6.31 -4.71 -0.36
C PHE A 273 7.76 -4.91 0.10
N THR A 274 8.32 -6.08 -0.16
CA THR A 274 9.73 -6.38 0.12
C THR A 274 10.61 -6.20 -1.11
N SER A 275 10.01 -6.28 -2.30
CA SER A 275 10.65 -6.01 -3.58
C SER A 275 9.63 -5.52 -4.60
N LEU A 276 10.08 -5.21 -5.82
CA LEU A 276 9.19 -4.75 -6.90
C LEU A 276 8.15 -5.80 -7.36
N SER A 277 8.35 -7.06 -7.05
CA SER A 277 7.45 -8.16 -7.45
C SER A 277 6.99 -9.03 -6.30
N ASN A 278 7.26 -8.63 -5.05
CA ASN A 278 6.91 -9.44 -3.89
C ASN A 278 6.18 -8.59 -2.86
N LEU A 279 4.92 -8.95 -2.61
CA LEU A 279 4.09 -8.42 -1.53
C LEU A 279 4.03 -9.44 -0.40
N GLN A 280 4.55 -9.08 0.75
CA GLN A 280 4.45 -9.89 1.96
C GLN A 280 3.23 -9.47 2.77
N ILE A 281 2.42 -10.45 3.16
CA ILE A 281 1.30 -10.30 4.08
C ILE A 281 1.70 -10.97 5.39
N GLN A 282 1.61 -10.24 6.48
CA GLN A 282 1.82 -10.75 7.82
C GLN A 282 0.50 -10.70 8.60
N PHE A 283 0.05 -11.85 9.06
CA PHE A 283 -1.15 -11.97 9.88
C PHE A 283 -0.87 -11.65 11.35
N GLY A 284 -1.91 -11.27 12.08
CA GLY A 284 -1.82 -11.10 13.53
C GLY A 284 -1.64 -12.42 14.28
N SER A 285 -1.73 -12.37 15.61
CA SER A 285 -1.53 -13.56 16.47
C SER A 285 -2.60 -14.65 16.31
N GLY A 286 -3.75 -14.32 15.71
CA GLY A 286 -4.83 -15.26 15.40
C GLY A 286 -5.66 -15.74 16.60
N THR A 287 -5.20 -15.52 17.82
CA THR A 287 -5.87 -15.90 19.05
C THR A 287 -6.25 -14.66 19.84
N SER A 288 -7.37 -14.10 19.55
CA SER A 288 -7.90 -13.01 20.37
C SER A 288 -9.16 -13.43 21.15
N ILE A 289 -9.15 -14.67 21.62
CA ILE A 289 -10.14 -15.11 22.61
C ILE A 289 -9.75 -14.61 24.01
N ASP A 290 -8.46 -14.36 24.24
CA ASP A 290 -8.01 -13.73 25.47
C ASP A 290 -8.34 -12.25 25.41
N ASN A 291 -9.22 -11.83 26.28
CA ASN A 291 -9.68 -10.45 26.41
C ASN A 291 -8.46 -9.52 26.54
N ASP A 292 -8.29 -8.61 25.58
CA ASP A 292 -7.39 -7.46 25.73
C ASP A 292 -7.74 -6.62 26.98
N GLU A 293 -8.88 -6.92 27.64
CA GLU A 293 -9.31 -6.33 28.91
C GLU A 293 -8.36 -6.67 30.07
N GLU A 294 -7.56 -7.75 29.99
CA GLU A 294 -6.53 -8.03 31.01
C GLU A 294 -5.27 -7.17 30.88
N ILE A 295 -5.03 -6.55 29.74
CA ILE A 295 -3.85 -5.69 29.51
C ILE A 295 -4.12 -4.25 29.94
N ILE A 296 -5.38 -3.82 29.91
CA ILE A 296 -5.80 -2.50 30.42
C ILE A 296 -6.53 -2.76 31.73
N PRO A 297 -5.94 -2.42 32.89
CA PRO A 297 -6.63 -2.56 34.16
C PRO A 297 -7.95 -1.79 34.10
N ASN A 298 -9.06 -2.50 34.21
CA ASN A 298 -10.37 -1.89 34.27
C ASN A 298 -10.42 -0.96 35.51
N PRO A 299 -10.61 0.35 35.35
CA PRO A 299 -10.65 1.27 36.49
C PRO A 299 -11.76 0.96 37.49
N ASP A 300 -12.76 0.15 37.11
CA ASP A 300 -13.83 -0.29 38.00
C ASP A 300 -13.43 -1.45 38.92
N ASN A 301 -12.23 -2.02 38.74
CA ASN A 301 -11.66 -3.10 39.56
C ASN A 301 -10.62 -2.63 40.58
N VAL A 302 -10.49 -1.32 40.81
CA VAL A 302 -9.58 -0.73 41.82
C VAL A 302 -10.35 -0.26 43.05
#